data_21ad3f83dfd7e1d91462cd31150ebb40
#
_entry.id   21ad3f83dfd7e1d91462cd31150ebb40
#
_cell.length_a   1.000
_cell.length_b   1.000
_cell.length_c   1.000
_cell.angle_alpha   90.00
_cell.angle_beta   90.00
_cell.angle_gamma   90.00
#
_symmetry.space_group_name_H-M   'P 1'
#
loop_
_entity.id
_entity.type
_entity.pdbx_description
1 polymer ?
#
loop_
_entity_poly.entity_id
_entity_poly.type
_entity_poly.pdbx_seq_one_letter_code
_entity_poly.pdbx_strand_id
1 'polypeptide(L)'
;MKKKLLKSSFFYFIYKLLKILRNKKPSYHYGEFAEDVFIDRILKNIKKGVYVDVGCYHPFKGSLTLRLFKRNWSGINIDISKTSIDLFKISRNKDINLNLAVTDYDGETFYFQNSPINQQNSLIQSNEEQRKIKIKCSTLDTILEENRIENFDYLNVDVEGAELNVIKGINFKKY
;
A
#
# COMPACT_ATOMS: atom_id res chain seq x y z
N MET A 1 -10.20 3.09 28.34
CA MET A 1 -10.09 1.68 27.93
C MET A 1 -10.01 1.50 26.40
N LYS A 2 -10.90 2.05 25.56
CA LYS A 2 -10.84 1.94 24.07
C LYS A 2 -9.51 2.39 23.45
N LYS A 3 -8.92 3.51 23.88
CA LYS A 3 -7.63 4.02 23.31
C LYS A 3 -6.44 3.08 23.58
N LYS A 4 -6.42 2.34 24.67
CA LYS A 4 -5.33 1.43 25.05
C LYS A 4 -5.38 0.10 24.28
N LEU A 5 -6.60 -0.43 24.03
CA LEU A 5 -6.83 -1.62 23.22
C LEU A 5 -6.44 -1.42 21.74
N LEU A 6 -6.70 -0.24 21.19
CA LEU A 6 -6.36 0.10 19.80
C LEU A 6 -4.85 0.32 19.55
N LYS A 7 -4.01 0.38 20.59
CA LYS A 7 -2.55 0.39 20.47
C LYS A 7 -1.96 -1.01 20.20
N SER A 8 -2.70 -2.09 20.47
CA SER A 8 -2.30 -3.46 20.12
C SER A 8 -2.63 -3.73 18.64
N SER A 9 -1.64 -4.15 17.86
CA SER A 9 -1.78 -4.51 16.45
C SER A 9 -2.93 -5.48 16.20
N PHE A 10 -3.09 -6.48 17.05
CA PHE A 10 -4.13 -7.52 16.94
C PHE A 10 -5.54 -6.93 17.09
N PHE A 11 -5.83 -6.18 18.15
CA PHE A 11 -7.16 -5.59 18.34
C PHE A 11 -7.48 -4.52 17.31
N TYR A 12 -6.47 -3.79 16.84
CA TYR A 12 -6.64 -2.82 15.77
C TYR A 12 -6.97 -3.52 14.44
N PHE A 13 -6.30 -4.62 14.14
CA PHE A 13 -6.60 -5.47 12.98
C PHE A 13 -8.03 -5.98 13.01
N ILE A 14 -8.48 -6.58 14.14
CA ILE A 14 -9.87 -7.07 14.30
C ILE A 14 -10.87 -5.93 14.13
N TYR A 15 -10.63 -4.77 14.74
CA TYR A 15 -11.50 -3.61 14.59
C TYR A 15 -11.64 -3.17 13.11
N LYS A 16 -10.53 -3.10 12.37
CA LYS A 16 -10.53 -2.74 10.94
C LYS A 16 -11.21 -3.80 10.10
N LEU A 17 -10.96 -5.08 10.37
CA LEU A 17 -11.62 -6.20 9.68
C LEU A 17 -13.15 -6.16 9.87
N LEU A 18 -13.62 -6.01 11.10
CA LEU A 18 -15.06 -5.88 11.40
C LEU A 18 -15.67 -4.66 10.69
N LYS A 19 -14.95 -3.55 10.60
CA LYS A 19 -15.41 -2.35 9.89
C LYS A 19 -15.52 -2.59 8.37
N ILE A 20 -14.59 -3.33 7.79
CA ILE A 20 -14.66 -3.76 6.38
C ILE A 20 -15.91 -4.61 6.15
N LEU A 21 -16.13 -5.62 6.98
CA LEU A 21 -17.28 -6.54 6.86
C LEU A 21 -18.63 -5.83 7.03
N ARG A 22 -18.69 -4.77 7.84
CA ARG A 22 -19.92 -3.97 8.07
C ARG A 22 -20.18 -2.92 6.99
N ASN A 23 -19.15 -2.38 6.33
CA ASN A 23 -19.28 -1.33 5.33
C ASN A 23 -19.53 -1.93 3.93
N LYS A 24 -20.76 -2.38 3.68
CA LYS A 24 -21.20 -2.88 2.36
C LYS A 24 -21.83 -1.80 1.46
N LYS A 25 -21.81 -0.52 1.87
CA LYS A 25 -22.40 0.54 1.03
C LYS A 25 -21.50 0.79 -0.18
N PRO A 26 -22.06 0.81 -1.39
CA PRO A 26 -21.30 1.22 -2.56
C PRO A 26 -20.83 2.66 -2.36
N SER A 27 -19.54 2.90 -2.58
CA SER A 27 -18.98 4.24 -2.59
C SER A 27 -18.83 4.71 -4.04
N TYR A 28 -19.08 6.00 -4.29
CA TYR A 28 -18.82 6.61 -5.59
C TYR A 28 -17.33 6.74 -5.88
N HIS A 29 -16.50 6.84 -4.84
CA HIS A 29 -15.04 6.85 -4.90
C HIS A 29 -14.43 6.16 -3.68
N TYR A 30 -13.19 5.71 -3.80
CA TYR A 30 -12.42 5.05 -2.75
C TYR A 30 -11.21 5.88 -2.35
N GLY A 31 -10.61 6.62 -3.28
CA GLY A 31 -9.58 7.62 -3.03
C GLY A 31 -10.08 8.76 -2.14
N GLU A 32 -9.18 9.48 -1.53
CA GLU A 32 -9.51 10.56 -0.58
C GLU A 32 -10.20 11.73 -1.27
N PHE A 33 -9.74 12.09 -2.47
CA PHE A 33 -10.27 13.17 -3.33
C PHE A 33 -10.86 12.67 -4.65
N ALA A 34 -11.30 11.40 -4.70
CA ALA A 34 -11.86 10.74 -5.87
C ALA A 34 -10.85 10.52 -7.03
N GLU A 35 -9.56 10.49 -6.76
CA GLU A 35 -8.49 10.24 -7.74
C GLU A 35 -8.67 8.88 -8.43
N ASP A 36 -9.15 7.88 -7.69
CA ASP A 36 -9.45 6.54 -8.20
C ASP A 36 -10.47 6.56 -9.35
N VAL A 37 -11.41 7.51 -9.36
CA VAL A 37 -12.39 7.71 -10.45
C VAL A 37 -11.69 8.25 -11.69
N PHE A 38 -10.77 9.20 -11.50
CA PHE A 38 -10.01 9.80 -12.58
C PHE A 38 -9.05 8.80 -13.22
N ILE A 39 -8.31 8.05 -12.39
CA ILE A 39 -7.41 6.97 -12.82
C ILE A 39 -8.18 5.92 -13.64
N ASP A 40 -9.32 5.46 -13.12
CA ASP A 40 -10.18 4.50 -13.80
C ASP A 40 -10.65 5.00 -15.17
N ARG A 41 -10.97 6.30 -15.29
CA ARG A 41 -11.36 6.93 -16.54
C ARG A 41 -10.23 7.00 -17.56
N ILE A 42 -9.01 7.33 -17.13
CA ILE A 42 -7.82 7.33 -18.00
C ILE A 42 -7.54 5.92 -18.52
N LEU A 43 -7.57 4.93 -17.62
CA LEU A 43 -7.23 3.55 -17.92
C LEU A 43 -8.41 2.70 -18.41
N LYS A 44 -9.53 3.34 -18.80
CA LYS A 44 -10.78 2.65 -19.17
C LYS A 44 -10.64 1.63 -20.32
N ASN A 45 -9.72 1.89 -21.26
CA ASN A 45 -9.52 1.05 -22.44
C ASN A 45 -8.68 -0.21 -22.14
N ILE A 46 -7.98 -0.25 -21.01
CA ILE A 46 -7.19 -1.41 -20.58
C ILE A 46 -8.12 -2.34 -19.80
N LYS A 47 -8.45 -3.48 -20.40
CA LYS A 47 -9.41 -4.45 -19.81
C LYS A 47 -8.82 -5.23 -18.65
N LYS A 48 -7.57 -5.65 -18.79
CA LYS A 48 -6.80 -6.38 -17.77
C LYS A 48 -5.42 -5.75 -17.71
N GLY A 49 -5.12 -5.06 -16.65
CA GLY A 49 -3.83 -4.42 -16.44
C GLY A 49 -3.17 -4.88 -15.15
N VAL A 50 -1.95 -4.42 -14.98
CA VAL A 50 -1.16 -4.64 -13.77
C VAL A 50 -0.90 -3.30 -13.09
N TYR A 51 -1.16 -3.23 -11.79
CA TYR A 51 -0.82 -2.08 -10.99
C TYR A 51 0.25 -2.40 -9.93
N VAL A 52 1.01 -1.38 -9.59
CA VAL A 52 1.97 -1.38 -8.48
C VAL A 52 1.56 -0.28 -7.51
N ASP A 53 1.29 -0.63 -6.26
CA ASP A 53 0.76 0.26 -5.22
C ASP A 53 1.73 0.31 -4.04
N VAL A 54 2.62 1.32 -4.03
CA VAL A 54 3.64 1.53 -3.00
C VAL A 54 3.12 2.52 -1.98
N GLY A 55 2.99 2.09 -0.72
CA GLY A 55 2.27 2.82 0.32
C GLY A 55 0.77 2.57 0.23
N CYS A 56 0.35 1.31 0.02
CA CYS A 56 -1.02 0.96 -0.29
C CYS A 56 -2.03 1.17 0.85
N TYR A 57 -1.58 1.46 2.06
CA TYR A 57 -2.34 1.87 3.25
C TYR A 57 -3.49 0.94 3.63
N HIS A 58 -4.61 0.98 2.93
CA HIS A 58 -5.82 0.23 3.30
C HIS A 58 -6.58 -0.27 2.05
N PRO A 59 -7.03 -1.54 2.00
CA PRO A 59 -7.58 -2.15 0.78
C PRO A 59 -8.88 -1.53 0.26
N PHE A 60 -9.58 -0.71 1.09
CA PHE A 60 -10.87 -0.13 0.72
C PHE A 60 -10.94 1.39 0.93
N LYS A 61 -10.30 1.93 1.95
CA LYS A 61 -10.39 3.36 2.30
C LYS A 61 -9.12 4.06 1.86
N GLY A 62 -9.24 5.13 1.10
CA GLY A 62 -8.11 5.86 0.54
C GLY A 62 -7.38 5.09 -0.58
N SER A 63 -7.99 4.01 -1.10
CA SER A 63 -7.31 3.18 -2.08
C SER A 63 -7.50 3.68 -3.50
N LEU A 64 -6.42 3.99 -4.17
CA LEU A 64 -6.40 4.41 -5.58
C LEU A 64 -6.52 3.23 -6.55
N THR A 65 -6.21 2.01 -6.09
CA THR A 65 -6.18 0.79 -6.92
C THR A 65 -7.42 -0.09 -6.77
N LEU A 66 -8.34 0.19 -5.82
CA LEU A 66 -9.51 -0.66 -5.59
C LEU A 66 -10.45 -0.74 -6.82
N ARG A 67 -10.64 0.35 -7.57
CA ARG A 67 -11.44 0.32 -8.81
C ARG A 67 -10.83 -0.58 -9.86
N LEU A 68 -9.52 -0.51 -10.04
CA LEU A 68 -8.77 -1.35 -10.97
C LEU A 68 -8.90 -2.83 -10.56
N PHE A 69 -8.69 -3.14 -9.28
CA PHE A 69 -8.91 -4.49 -8.74
C PHE A 69 -10.33 -5.02 -9.02
N LYS A 70 -11.36 -4.19 -8.83
CA LYS A 70 -12.76 -4.56 -9.13
C LYS A 70 -13.03 -4.77 -10.63
N ARG A 71 -12.19 -4.23 -11.49
CA ARG A 71 -12.20 -4.46 -12.95
C ARG A 71 -11.37 -5.70 -13.34
N ASN A 72 -11.02 -6.56 -12.39
CA ASN A 72 -10.18 -7.75 -12.60
C ASN A 72 -8.74 -7.45 -13.05
N TRP A 73 -8.20 -6.29 -12.66
CA TRP A 73 -6.77 -6.05 -12.68
C TRP A 73 -6.11 -6.86 -11.56
N SER A 74 -4.86 -7.18 -11.73
CA SER A 74 -3.98 -7.73 -10.69
C SER A 74 -2.87 -6.74 -10.36
N GLY A 75 -2.19 -6.95 -9.23
CA GLY A 75 -1.10 -6.06 -8.90
C GLY A 75 -0.29 -6.49 -7.70
N ILE A 76 0.64 -5.61 -7.37
CA ILE A 76 1.45 -5.69 -6.15
C ILE A 76 1.03 -4.56 -5.23
N ASN A 77 0.70 -4.88 -3.98
CA ASN A 77 0.45 -3.92 -2.91
C ASN A 77 1.60 -4.01 -1.90
N ILE A 78 2.25 -2.89 -1.63
CA ILE A 78 3.43 -2.81 -0.77
C ILE A 78 3.19 -1.79 0.33
N ASP A 79 3.46 -2.17 1.58
CA ASP A 79 3.34 -1.26 2.72
C ASP A 79 4.28 -1.67 3.86
N ILE A 80 4.80 -0.68 4.58
CA ILE A 80 5.60 -0.88 5.79
C ILE A 80 4.76 -1.41 6.97
N SER A 81 3.45 -1.17 6.96
CA SER A 81 2.52 -1.65 7.98
C SER A 81 2.13 -3.11 7.73
N LYS A 82 2.61 -4.01 8.59
CA LYS A 82 2.19 -5.42 8.56
C LYS A 82 0.67 -5.57 8.67
N THR A 83 0.02 -4.76 9.49
CA THR A 83 -1.44 -4.81 9.68
C THR A 83 -2.18 -4.42 8.40
N SER A 84 -1.65 -3.45 7.65
CA SER A 84 -2.14 -3.06 6.32
C SER A 84 -2.10 -4.27 5.37
N ILE A 85 -0.94 -4.86 5.23
CA ILE A 85 -0.72 -6.01 4.34
C ILE A 85 -1.56 -7.23 4.74
N ASP A 86 -1.73 -7.51 6.04
CA ASP A 86 -2.61 -8.59 6.50
C ASP A 86 -4.08 -8.36 6.07
N LEU A 87 -4.56 -7.11 6.04
CA LEU A 87 -5.88 -6.78 5.49
C LEU A 87 -5.96 -6.97 3.97
N PHE A 88 -4.90 -6.61 3.24
CA PHE A 88 -4.81 -6.85 1.80
C PHE A 88 -4.82 -8.35 1.48
N LYS A 89 -4.07 -9.18 2.20
CA LYS A 89 -4.05 -10.64 2.02
C LYS A 89 -5.43 -11.28 2.15
N ILE A 90 -6.29 -10.74 3.02
CA ILE A 90 -7.66 -11.23 3.19
C ILE A 90 -8.58 -10.72 2.09
N SER A 91 -8.46 -9.46 1.70
CA SER A 91 -9.44 -8.79 0.83
C SER A 91 -9.04 -8.76 -0.64
N ARG A 92 -7.75 -8.87 -0.94
CA ARG A 92 -7.17 -8.91 -2.29
C ARG A 92 -6.19 -10.07 -2.41
N ASN A 93 -6.66 -11.26 -2.12
CA ASN A 93 -5.85 -12.49 -2.06
C ASN A 93 -5.31 -12.96 -3.41
N LYS A 94 -5.75 -12.37 -4.51
CA LYS A 94 -5.22 -12.62 -5.87
C LYS A 94 -4.02 -11.72 -6.19
N ASP A 95 -3.81 -10.67 -5.41
CA ASP A 95 -2.69 -9.77 -5.56
C ASP A 95 -1.48 -10.25 -4.77
N ILE A 96 -0.32 -9.80 -5.17
CA ILE A 96 0.92 -9.94 -4.40
C ILE A 96 0.88 -8.86 -3.30
N ASN A 97 1.03 -9.26 -2.03
CA ASN A 97 0.90 -8.35 -0.89
C ASN A 97 2.15 -8.43 -0.02
N LEU A 98 3.00 -7.41 -0.05
CA LEU A 98 4.35 -7.41 0.51
C LEU A 98 4.49 -6.43 1.68
N ASN A 99 4.98 -6.93 2.81
CA ASN A 99 5.32 -6.09 3.95
C ASN A 99 6.82 -5.80 3.97
N LEU A 100 7.21 -4.75 3.32
CA LEU A 100 8.57 -4.23 3.26
C LEU A 100 8.56 -2.73 2.91
N ALA A 101 9.70 -2.06 3.08
CA ALA A 101 9.91 -0.71 2.62
C ALA A 101 10.47 -0.72 1.18
N VAL A 102 10.03 0.22 0.34
CA VAL A 102 10.64 0.45 -0.98
C VAL A 102 11.62 1.59 -0.86
N THR A 103 12.87 1.35 -1.28
CA THR A 103 13.99 2.28 -1.18
C THR A 103 14.86 2.23 -2.44
N ASP A 104 15.95 2.95 -2.46
CA ASP A 104 16.95 2.93 -3.53
C ASP A 104 18.10 1.92 -3.31
N TYR A 105 17.93 1.01 -2.30
CA TYR A 105 18.86 -0.07 -1.99
C TYR A 105 18.13 -1.28 -1.39
N ASP A 106 18.75 -2.45 -1.48
CA ASP A 106 18.26 -3.69 -0.86
C ASP A 106 18.91 -3.90 0.51
N GLY A 107 18.13 -4.40 1.49
CA GLY A 107 18.63 -4.69 2.83
C GLY A 107 17.60 -4.48 3.93
N GLU A 108 17.97 -3.68 4.92
CA GLU A 108 17.13 -3.35 6.06
C GLU A 108 17.16 -1.84 6.35
N THR A 109 16.03 -1.32 6.78
CA THR A 109 15.87 0.08 7.19
C THR A 109 15.01 0.20 8.44
N PHE A 110 14.70 1.41 8.83
CA PHE A 110 13.75 1.69 9.90
C PHE A 110 12.62 2.56 9.39
N TYR A 111 11.42 2.31 9.91
CA TYR A 111 10.31 3.24 9.73
C TYR A 111 9.79 3.74 11.09
N PHE A 112 9.10 4.85 11.05
CA PHE A 112 8.53 5.53 12.21
C PHE A 112 7.01 5.37 12.22
N GLN A 113 6.51 4.75 13.29
CA GLN A 113 5.12 4.35 13.38
C GLN A 113 4.36 5.20 14.39
N ASN A 114 3.29 5.82 13.94
CA ASN A 114 2.30 6.49 14.79
C ASN A 114 1.25 5.52 15.34
N SER A 115 0.77 4.61 14.48
CA SER A 115 -0.17 3.55 14.86
C SER A 115 -0.06 2.37 13.88
N PRO A 116 -0.63 1.19 14.20
CA PRO A 116 -0.53 0.01 13.33
C PRO A 116 -0.97 0.22 11.87
N ILE A 117 -1.96 1.07 11.62
CA ILE A 117 -2.31 1.56 10.29
C ILE A 117 -2.49 3.07 10.40
N ASN A 118 -1.58 3.84 9.81
CA ASN A 118 -1.64 5.29 9.75
C ASN A 118 -0.99 5.74 8.44
N GLN A 119 -1.63 6.66 7.74
CA GLN A 119 -1.07 7.29 6.54
C GLN A 119 0.29 7.96 6.83
N GLN A 120 0.49 8.48 8.03
CA GLN A 120 1.73 9.13 8.46
C GLN A 120 2.83 8.17 8.96
N ASN A 121 2.67 6.85 8.80
CA ASN A 121 3.79 5.91 9.00
C ASN A 121 4.75 6.07 7.82
N SER A 122 6.01 6.40 8.08
CA SER A 122 6.97 6.79 7.05
C SER A 122 8.38 6.34 7.40
N LEU A 123 9.27 6.33 6.41
CA LEU A 123 10.72 6.20 6.62
C LEU A 123 11.33 7.47 7.20
N ILE A 124 10.58 8.58 7.17
CA ILE A 124 11.01 9.89 7.70
C ILE A 124 10.35 10.11 9.06
N GLN A 125 11.16 10.43 10.07
CA GLN A 125 10.66 10.77 11.39
C GLN A 125 10.02 12.16 11.38
N SER A 126 8.76 12.25 11.80
CA SER A 126 8.02 13.53 11.88
C SER A 126 7.92 14.06 13.31
N ASN A 127 8.05 13.21 14.34
CA ASN A 127 8.09 13.61 15.75
C ASN A 127 8.82 12.56 16.60
N GLU A 128 9.25 12.95 17.81
CA GLU A 128 10.04 12.11 18.73
C GLU A 128 9.22 10.97 19.38
N GLU A 129 7.90 11.07 19.41
CA GLU A 129 7.02 10.06 20.03
C GLU A 129 6.76 8.84 19.15
N GLN A 130 7.20 8.87 17.89
CA GLN A 130 7.01 7.79 16.95
C GLN A 130 7.86 6.58 17.35
N ARG A 131 7.24 5.41 17.24
CA ARG A 131 7.95 4.14 17.47
C ARG A 131 8.81 3.80 16.26
N LYS A 132 10.13 3.68 16.46
CA LYS A 132 11.08 3.22 15.46
C LYS A 132 11.03 1.71 15.33
N ILE A 133 10.80 1.20 14.12
CA ILE A 133 10.64 -0.24 13.83
C ILE A 133 11.55 -0.63 12.68
N LYS A 134 12.32 -1.72 12.85
CA LYS A 134 13.17 -2.30 11.81
C LYS A 134 12.33 -3.08 10.79
N ILE A 135 12.64 -2.93 9.50
CA ILE A 135 11.94 -3.61 8.41
C ILE A 135 12.92 -3.93 7.27
N LYS A 136 12.65 -4.99 6.53
CA LYS A 136 13.33 -5.24 5.25
C LYS A 136 13.00 -4.14 4.25
N CYS A 137 13.98 -3.77 3.42
CA CYS A 137 13.76 -2.87 2.31
C CYS A 137 14.34 -3.45 1.01
N SER A 138 13.76 -3.02 -0.10
CA SER A 138 14.23 -3.42 -1.41
C SER A 138 13.97 -2.32 -2.45
N THR A 139 14.72 -2.35 -3.52
CA THR A 139 14.45 -1.50 -4.68
C THR A 139 13.17 -1.98 -5.39
N LEU A 140 12.50 -1.07 -6.09
CA LEU A 140 11.31 -1.46 -6.84
C LEU A 140 11.67 -2.41 -7.98
N ASP A 141 12.84 -2.23 -8.62
CA ASP A 141 13.37 -3.15 -9.63
C ASP A 141 13.49 -4.58 -9.08
N THR A 142 14.15 -4.77 -7.94
CA THR A 142 14.32 -6.08 -7.30
C THR A 142 12.96 -6.71 -6.99
N ILE A 143 12.03 -5.92 -6.45
CA ILE A 143 10.67 -6.40 -6.13
C ILE A 143 9.95 -6.90 -7.38
N LEU A 144 9.98 -6.14 -8.46
CA LEU A 144 9.30 -6.49 -9.71
C LEU A 144 9.92 -7.75 -10.34
N GLU A 145 11.27 -7.85 -10.35
CA GLU A 145 12.00 -9.02 -10.85
C GLU A 145 11.67 -10.30 -10.05
N GLU A 146 11.77 -10.25 -8.72
CA GLU A 146 11.48 -11.39 -7.85
C GLU A 146 10.04 -11.90 -8.01
N ASN A 147 9.09 -10.99 -8.31
CA ASN A 147 7.70 -11.32 -8.52
C ASN A 147 7.33 -11.54 -10.00
N ARG A 148 8.30 -11.54 -10.91
CA ARG A 148 8.13 -11.78 -12.36
C ARG A 148 7.15 -10.82 -13.02
N ILE A 149 7.19 -9.56 -12.63
CA ILE A 149 6.42 -8.49 -13.25
C ILE A 149 7.29 -7.84 -14.32
N GLU A 150 7.00 -8.14 -15.57
CA GLU A 150 7.74 -7.64 -16.72
C GLU A 150 7.25 -6.25 -17.17
N ASN A 151 5.98 -5.93 -16.91
CA ASN A 151 5.35 -4.66 -17.25
C ASN A 151 4.24 -4.33 -16.26
N PHE A 152 3.97 -3.05 -16.09
CA PHE A 152 2.80 -2.56 -15.36
C PHE A 152 2.16 -1.36 -16.08
N ASP A 153 0.87 -1.17 -15.88
CA ASP A 153 0.08 -0.10 -16.53
C ASP A 153 -0.17 1.09 -15.60
N TYR A 154 -0.01 0.90 -14.29
CA TYR A 154 -0.21 1.93 -13.29
C TYR A 154 0.72 1.75 -12.10
N LEU A 155 1.44 2.81 -11.75
CA LEU A 155 2.24 2.91 -10.53
C LEU A 155 1.68 4.01 -9.63
N ASN A 156 1.36 3.65 -8.41
CA ASN A 156 1.10 4.57 -7.31
C ASN A 156 2.29 4.57 -6.35
N VAL A 157 2.75 5.75 -5.96
CA VAL A 157 3.78 5.93 -4.93
C VAL A 157 3.28 6.99 -3.95
N ASP A 158 2.96 6.55 -2.73
CA ASP A 158 2.46 7.39 -1.65
C ASP A 158 3.08 6.92 -0.31
N VAL A 159 4.31 7.33 -0.04
CA VAL A 159 5.14 6.84 1.07
C VAL A 159 5.52 7.93 2.08
N GLU A 160 4.79 9.05 2.03
CA GLU A 160 4.87 10.14 3.02
C GLU A 160 6.30 10.71 3.16
N GLY A 161 6.84 11.16 2.01
CA GLY A 161 8.10 11.89 1.90
C GLY A 161 9.32 11.08 1.43
N ALA A 162 9.19 9.77 1.26
CA ALA A 162 10.28 8.91 0.73
C ALA A 162 10.12 8.57 -0.77
N GLU A 163 9.25 9.27 -1.51
CA GLU A 163 8.91 9.02 -2.92
C GLU A 163 10.14 9.04 -3.81
N LEU A 164 11.08 9.96 -3.56
CA LEU A 164 12.30 10.07 -4.35
C LEU A 164 13.17 8.81 -4.25
N ASN A 165 13.22 8.16 -3.08
CA ASN A 165 13.98 6.93 -2.91
C ASN A 165 13.33 5.77 -3.69
N VAL A 166 11.99 5.70 -3.69
CA VAL A 166 11.25 4.72 -4.51
C VAL A 166 11.57 4.92 -5.99
N ILE A 167 11.51 6.16 -6.49
CA ILE A 167 11.76 6.49 -7.90
C ILE A 167 13.22 6.23 -8.31
N LYS A 168 14.19 6.39 -7.41
CA LYS A 168 15.59 6.03 -7.68
C LYS A 168 15.81 4.52 -7.74
N GLY A 169 14.94 3.74 -7.07
CA GLY A 169 15.01 2.28 -7.04
C GLY A 169 14.35 1.58 -8.22
N ILE A 170 13.95 2.31 -9.29
CA ILE A 170 13.35 1.72 -10.49
C ILE A 170 14.00 2.24 -11.78
N ASN A 171 14.23 1.33 -12.70
CA ASN A 171 14.65 1.65 -14.07
C ASN A 171 13.44 1.66 -15.00
N PHE A 172 12.81 2.82 -15.20
CA PHE A 172 11.64 2.98 -16.08
C PHE A 172 11.85 2.61 -17.55
N LYS A 173 13.10 2.39 -17.99
CA LYS A 173 13.37 1.90 -19.35
C LYS A 173 13.14 0.41 -19.52
N LYS A 174 12.99 -0.27 -18.40
CA LYS A 174 12.81 -1.73 -18.36
C LYS A 174 11.35 -2.16 -18.37
N TYR A 175 10.46 -1.28 -17.89
CA TYR A 175 9.03 -1.57 -17.69
C TYR A 175 8.12 -0.71 -18.56
#